data_bea8c437f254dfcb9a88db9658ec15d5
#
_entry.id   bea8c437f254dfcb9a88db9658ec15d5
#
_cell.length_a   1.000
_cell.length_b   1.000
_cell.length_c   1.000
_cell.angle_alpha   90.00
_cell.angle_beta   90.00
_cell.angle_gamma   90.00
#
_symmetry.space_group_name_H-M   'P 1'
#
loop_
_entity.id
_entity.type
_entity.pdbx_description
1 polymer ?
#
loop_
_entity_poly.entity_id
_entity_poly.type
_entity_poly.pdbx_seq_one_letter_code
_entity_poly.pdbx_strand_id
1 'polypeptide(L)'
;TVYDVTDYGAKSDTTFDSRPAILQAISHCNTNGGGTVLIPAGNYFIKGAITLKSNINLHIAEGARLEFSTEAADYLPMVLTKWEGTECFNYSPFIYAYQCTNVAVTGKGTIDGNGSVTFNGWHAIQGPAVDRLRQMGIDSVPVYQRVFGEGHYLRPCMIQFYGCKNVLVEDLKIYDSPFWIIHPVFCDNVTVRNVYIDSNNYNNDGCDPESCTNVLIEDMDFNVGDDGIAIKSGRDQDGWRIGQATENAVSY
;
A
#
# COMPACT_ATOMS: atom_id res chain seq x y z
N THR A 1 24.11 -3.35 -1.15
CA THR A 1 24.28 -2.48 -2.33
C THR A 1 23.17 -1.45 -2.35
N VAL A 2 23.49 -0.20 -2.71
CA VAL A 2 22.56 0.92 -2.82
C VAL A 2 22.42 1.30 -4.29
N TYR A 3 21.18 1.52 -4.71
CA TYR A 3 20.80 1.94 -6.05
C TYR A 3 20.06 3.28 -5.92
N ASP A 4 20.73 4.37 -6.26
CA ASP A 4 20.16 5.71 -6.21
C ASP A 4 19.26 5.93 -7.44
N VAL A 5 18.00 6.31 -7.21
CA VAL A 5 17.02 6.48 -8.30
C VAL A 5 17.40 7.62 -9.26
N THR A 6 18.23 8.55 -8.83
CA THR A 6 18.72 9.65 -9.70
C THR A 6 19.68 9.14 -10.78
N ASP A 7 20.40 8.05 -10.53
CA ASP A 7 21.24 7.38 -11.54
C ASP A 7 20.38 6.73 -12.65
N TYR A 8 19.08 6.54 -12.40
CA TYR A 8 18.11 6.01 -13.35
C TYR A 8 17.21 7.09 -13.98
N GLY A 9 17.46 8.35 -13.67
CA GLY A 9 16.78 9.48 -14.27
C GLY A 9 15.67 10.11 -13.42
N ALA A 10 15.52 9.72 -12.15
CA ALA A 10 14.60 10.41 -11.24
C ALA A 10 15.06 11.86 -11.02
N LYS A 11 14.11 12.77 -10.93
CA LYS A 11 14.37 14.19 -10.77
C LYS A 11 13.54 14.78 -9.64
N SER A 12 14.17 15.63 -8.85
CA SER A 12 13.50 16.47 -7.85
C SER A 12 12.74 17.60 -8.57
N ASP A 13 11.64 17.23 -9.20
CA ASP A 13 10.78 18.11 -9.99
C ASP A 13 9.37 17.53 -9.96
N THR A 14 8.42 18.24 -9.35
CA THR A 14 7.03 17.78 -9.20
C THR A 14 6.21 17.79 -10.50
N THR A 15 6.80 18.28 -11.60
CA THR A 15 6.21 18.20 -12.96
C THR A 15 6.77 17.05 -13.78
N PHE A 16 7.81 16.37 -13.29
CA PHE A 16 8.46 15.25 -13.95
C PHE A 16 8.09 13.93 -13.28
N ASP A 17 7.60 12.96 -14.05
CA ASP A 17 7.29 11.63 -13.54
C ASP A 17 8.56 10.82 -13.27
N SER A 18 8.89 10.64 -11.99
CA SER A 18 10.05 9.84 -11.57
C SER A 18 9.72 8.35 -11.35
N ARG A 19 8.48 7.93 -11.53
CA ARG A 19 8.06 6.53 -11.37
C ARG A 19 8.86 5.55 -12.25
N PRO A 20 9.06 5.80 -13.55
CA PRO A 20 9.82 4.88 -14.40
C PRO A 20 11.25 4.64 -13.90
N ALA A 21 11.92 5.70 -13.42
CA ALA A 21 13.27 5.61 -12.86
C ALA A 21 13.29 4.74 -11.59
N ILE A 22 12.32 4.93 -10.71
CA ILE A 22 12.20 4.14 -9.47
C ILE A 22 11.95 2.66 -9.81
N LEU A 23 11.04 2.36 -10.73
CA LEU A 23 10.76 0.98 -11.15
C LEU A 23 11.98 0.32 -11.80
N GLN A 24 12.76 1.06 -12.58
CA GLN A 24 13.99 0.57 -13.19
C GLN A 24 15.04 0.25 -12.12
N ALA A 25 15.23 1.13 -11.15
CA ALA A 25 16.13 0.90 -10.02
C ALA A 25 15.73 -0.34 -9.21
N ILE A 26 14.43 -0.51 -8.92
CA ILE A 26 13.90 -1.70 -8.23
C ILE A 26 14.20 -2.97 -9.06
N SER A 27 13.96 -2.93 -10.36
CA SER A 27 14.19 -4.10 -11.23
C SER A 27 15.68 -4.47 -11.27
N HIS A 28 16.54 -3.48 -11.44
CA HIS A 28 17.99 -3.70 -11.47
C HIS A 28 18.53 -4.22 -10.13
N CYS A 29 18.10 -3.61 -9.03
CA CYS A 29 18.45 -4.05 -7.68
C CYS A 29 18.02 -5.51 -7.44
N ASN A 30 16.78 -5.87 -7.79
CA ASN A 30 16.26 -7.23 -7.63
C ASN A 30 17.06 -8.25 -8.48
N THR A 31 17.37 -7.93 -9.73
CA THR A 31 18.13 -8.80 -10.64
C THR A 31 19.55 -9.06 -10.11
N ASN A 32 20.12 -8.12 -9.38
CA ASN A 32 21.45 -8.23 -8.78
C ASN A 32 21.43 -8.76 -7.32
N GLY A 33 20.37 -9.46 -6.93
CA GLY A 33 20.28 -10.13 -5.63
C GLY A 33 19.67 -9.29 -4.51
N GLY A 34 19.19 -8.10 -4.82
CA GLY A 34 18.53 -7.22 -3.85
C GLY A 34 19.44 -6.16 -3.23
N GLY A 35 18.86 -5.34 -2.38
CA GLY A 35 19.53 -4.24 -1.70
C GLY A 35 18.60 -3.08 -1.40
N THR A 36 19.18 -1.89 -1.32
CA THR A 36 18.46 -0.65 -1.04
C THR A 36 18.28 0.17 -2.31
N VAL A 37 17.04 0.49 -2.64
CA VAL A 37 16.69 1.49 -3.66
C VAL A 37 16.50 2.81 -2.93
N LEU A 38 17.41 3.74 -3.14
CA LEU A 38 17.47 5.01 -2.44
C LEU A 38 16.75 6.10 -3.23
N ILE A 39 15.78 6.74 -2.59
CA ILE A 39 15.21 8.01 -3.06
C ILE A 39 15.82 9.11 -2.21
N PRO A 40 16.79 9.88 -2.74
CA PRO A 40 17.46 10.93 -1.98
C PRO A 40 16.56 12.14 -1.74
N ALA A 41 17.01 13.07 -0.89
CA ALA A 41 16.27 14.31 -0.63
C ALA A 41 15.85 15.03 -1.92
N GLY A 42 14.62 15.50 -1.94
CA GLY A 42 14.00 16.16 -3.10
C GLY A 42 12.48 15.91 -3.15
N ASN A 43 11.81 16.59 -4.05
CA ASN A 43 10.37 16.47 -4.26
C ASN A 43 10.10 15.74 -5.59
N TYR A 44 9.49 14.56 -5.51
CA TYR A 44 9.29 13.68 -6.66
C TYR A 44 7.81 13.48 -6.93
N PHE A 45 7.42 13.63 -8.19
CA PHE A 45 6.09 13.23 -8.66
C PHE A 45 6.11 11.78 -9.14
N ILE A 46 5.13 11.00 -8.67
CA ILE A 46 5.00 9.57 -8.95
C ILE A 46 3.66 9.33 -9.66
N LYS A 47 3.72 9.08 -10.96
CA LYS A 47 2.54 8.91 -11.80
C LYS A 47 2.05 7.47 -11.82
N GLY A 48 1.66 6.96 -10.66
CA GLY A 48 1.12 5.61 -10.53
C GLY A 48 1.78 4.79 -9.44
N ALA A 49 1.51 3.50 -9.42
CA ALA A 49 1.96 2.61 -8.37
C ALA A 49 3.46 2.32 -8.42
N ILE A 50 4.08 2.23 -7.25
CA ILE A 50 5.41 1.64 -7.08
C ILE A 50 5.21 0.18 -6.68
N THR A 51 5.54 -0.74 -7.59
CA THR A 51 5.50 -2.18 -7.33
C THR A 51 6.86 -2.66 -6.86
N LEU A 52 6.89 -3.20 -5.65
CA LEU A 52 8.11 -3.75 -5.04
C LEU A 52 8.37 -5.18 -5.48
N LYS A 53 9.59 -5.64 -5.26
CA LYS A 53 10.04 -7.02 -5.49
C LYS A 53 10.72 -7.57 -4.24
N SER A 54 10.97 -8.88 -4.22
CA SER A 54 11.70 -9.50 -3.12
C SER A 54 13.11 -8.94 -2.95
N ASN A 55 13.58 -8.93 -1.72
CA ASN A 55 14.91 -8.48 -1.32
C ASN A 55 15.16 -6.98 -1.61
N ILE A 56 14.10 -6.16 -1.59
CA ILE A 56 14.17 -4.72 -1.83
C ILE A 56 13.81 -3.97 -0.55
N ASN A 57 14.68 -3.04 -0.18
CA ASN A 57 14.34 -1.95 0.73
C ASN A 57 14.19 -0.66 -0.08
N LEU A 58 12.95 -0.18 -0.22
CA LEU A 58 12.69 1.15 -0.76
C LEU A 58 12.95 2.16 0.36
N HIS A 59 14.08 2.85 0.28
CA HIS A 59 14.50 3.80 1.31
C HIS A 59 14.25 5.24 0.85
N ILE A 60 13.30 5.88 1.51
CA ILE A 60 12.91 7.27 1.25
C ILE A 60 13.66 8.14 2.26
N ALA A 61 14.73 8.80 1.82
CA ALA A 61 15.64 9.53 2.69
C ALA A 61 14.96 10.73 3.38
N GLU A 62 15.53 11.16 4.49
CA GLU A 62 15.12 12.43 5.11
C GLU A 62 15.22 13.58 4.11
N GLY A 63 14.16 14.39 4.03
CA GLY A 63 14.06 15.46 3.02
C GLY A 63 13.56 15.02 1.66
N ALA A 64 13.34 13.72 1.43
CA ALA A 64 12.63 13.23 0.25
C ALA A 64 11.12 13.30 0.47
N ARG A 65 10.39 13.71 -0.56
CA ARG A 65 8.92 13.72 -0.56
C ARG A 65 8.42 13.11 -1.85
N LEU A 66 7.56 12.10 -1.73
CA LEU A 66 6.85 11.48 -2.85
C LEU A 66 5.44 12.05 -2.93
N GLU A 67 5.11 12.63 -4.07
CA GLU A 67 3.79 13.15 -4.41
C GLU A 67 3.13 12.18 -5.40
N PHE A 68 2.13 11.43 -4.97
CA PHE A 68 1.43 10.47 -5.82
C PHE A 68 0.38 11.14 -6.71
N SER A 69 0.19 10.61 -7.92
CA SER A 69 -0.80 11.08 -8.88
C SER A 69 -2.22 11.05 -8.31
N THR A 70 -3.01 12.04 -8.68
CA THR A 70 -4.45 12.12 -8.38
C THR A 70 -5.34 11.48 -9.44
N GLU A 71 -4.76 11.01 -10.54
CA GLU A 71 -5.47 10.37 -11.65
C GLU A 71 -5.61 8.87 -11.39
N ALA A 72 -6.85 8.39 -11.23
CA ALA A 72 -7.11 6.98 -10.92
C ALA A 72 -6.56 6.03 -11.99
N ALA A 73 -6.64 6.41 -13.27
CA ALA A 73 -6.13 5.60 -14.38
C ALA A 73 -4.63 5.31 -14.28
N ASP A 74 -3.87 6.13 -13.57
CA ASP A 74 -2.43 5.92 -13.36
C ASP A 74 -2.13 4.71 -12.45
N TYR A 75 -3.15 4.20 -11.76
CA TYR A 75 -3.04 3.01 -10.88
C TYR A 75 -3.56 1.73 -11.55
N LEU A 76 -3.65 1.75 -12.88
CA LEU A 76 -3.87 0.57 -13.71
C LEU A 76 -2.53 0.04 -14.26
N PRO A 77 -2.43 -1.24 -14.63
CA PRO A 77 -3.49 -2.25 -14.64
C PRO A 77 -3.91 -2.66 -13.23
N MET A 78 -5.11 -3.24 -13.14
CA MET A 78 -5.64 -3.80 -11.88
C MET A 78 -4.73 -4.90 -11.36
N VAL A 79 -4.70 -5.02 -10.02
CA VAL A 79 -3.97 -6.08 -9.31
C VAL A 79 -4.92 -6.84 -8.40
N LEU A 80 -4.51 -8.06 -8.01
CA LEU A 80 -5.17 -8.79 -6.94
C LEU A 80 -4.98 -8.05 -5.62
N THR A 81 -6.07 -7.71 -4.97
CA THR A 81 -6.08 -7.01 -3.70
C THR A 81 -7.22 -7.51 -2.82
N LYS A 82 -7.34 -6.93 -1.66
CA LYS A 82 -8.45 -7.18 -0.75
C LYS A 82 -9.07 -5.84 -0.39
N TRP A 83 -10.36 -5.69 -0.68
CA TRP A 83 -11.08 -4.45 -0.39
C TRP A 83 -12.11 -4.69 0.71
N GLU A 84 -11.93 -4.03 1.84
CA GLU A 84 -12.73 -4.24 3.07
C GLU A 84 -13.01 -5.72 3.36
N GLY A 85 -11.97 -6.54 3.33
CA GLY A 85 -12.05 -7.95 3.73
C GLY A 85 -12.46 -8.93 2.63
N THR A 86 -12.63 -8.50 1.39
CA THR A 86 -13.04 -9.35 0.26
C THR A 86 -12.03 -9.26 -0.88
N GLU A 87 -11.53 -10.41 -1.34
CA GLU A 87 -10.56 -10.45 -2.45
C GLU A 87 -11.21 -10.02 -3.77
N CYS A 88 -10.49 -9.23 -4.53
CA CYS A 88 -10.91 -8.75 -5.85
C CYS A 88 -9.72 -8.24 -6.68
N PHE A 89 -9.98 -7.92 -7.94
CA PHE A 89 -9.06 -7.14 -8.79
C PHE A 89 -9.54 -5.69 -8.85
N ASN A 90 -8.65 -4.77 -8.51
CA ASN A 90 -8.94 -3.35 -8.43
C ASN A 90 -7.70 -2.52 -8.75
N TYR A 91 -7.84 -1.20 -8.77
CA TYR A 91 -6.69 -0.29 -8.83
C TYR A 91 -5.59 -0.74 -7.89
N SER A 92 -4.33 -0.62 -8.34
CA SER A 92 -3.20 -0.94 -7.49
C SER A 92 -3.14 -0.03 -6.27
N PRO A 93 -2.82 -0.55 -5.08
CA PRO A 93 -2.28 0.26 -4.00
C PRO A 93 -1.11 1.10 -4.50
N PHE A 94 -0.87 2.24 -3.87
CA PHE A 94 0.16 3.19 -4.32
C PHE A 94 1.56 2.61 -4.20
N ILE A 95 1.83 1.89 -3.12
CA ILE A 95 3.01 1.04 -2.97
C ILE A 95 2.50 -0.38 -2.75
N TYR A 96 2.90 -1.30 -3.61
CA TYR A 96 2.36 -2.65 -3.65
C TYR A 96 3.45 -3.70 -3.75
N ALA A 97 3.36 -4.74 -2.92
CA ALA A 97 4.21 -5.92 -2.99
C ALA A 97 3.34 -7.17 -3.00
N TYR A 98 3.56 -8.04 -3.97
CA TYR A 98 2.82 -9.29 -4.12
C TYR A 98 3.74 -10.50 -4.02
N GLN A 99 3.48 -11.37 -3.04
CA GLN A 99 4.25 -12.59 -2.79
C GLN A 99 5.77 -12.36 -2.74
N CYS A 100 6.18 -11.26 -2.10
CA CYS A 100 7.58 -10.93 -1.91
C CYS A 100 8.12 -11.47 -0.58
N THR A 101 9.40 -11.76 -0.55
CA THR A 101 10.13 -12.08 0.67
C THR A 101 11.21 -11.02 0.90
N ASN A 102 11.42 -10.62 2.16
CA ASN A 102 12.37 -9.60 2.55
C ASN A 102 12.11 -8.29 1.81
N VAL A 103 11.03 -7.63 2.13
CA VAL A 103 10.59 -6.40 1.50
C VAL A 103 10.37 -5.31 2.54
N ALA A 104 10.85 -4.12 2.26
CA ALA A 104 10.76 -3.01 3.20
C ALA A 104 10.48 -1.68 2.51
N VAL A 105 9.81 -0.78 3.25
CA VAL A 105 9.71 0.65 2.94
C VAL A 105 10.17 1.40 4.18
N THR A 106 11.28 2.11 4.07
CA THR A 106 11.96 2.72 5.23
C THR A 106 12.39 4.15 4.95
N GLY A 107 12.98 4.77 5.96
CA GLY A 107 13.58 6.09 5.87
C GLY A 107 12.68 7.20 6.42
N LYS A 108 13.28 8.34 6.74
CA LYS A 108 12.60 9.49 7.37
C LYS A 108 11.93 10.43 6.36
N GLY A 109 11.74 9.97 5.15
CA GLY A 109 11.08 10.73 4.09
C GLY A 109 9.57 10.78 4.26
N THR A 110 8.93 11.50 3.36
CA THR A 110 7.51 11.77 3.36
C THR A 110 6.82 11.16 2.15
N ILE A 111 5.67 10.54 2.37
CA ILE A 111 4.77 10.07 1.32
C ILE A 111 3.47 10.85 1.42
N ASP A 112 3.06 11.50 0.33
CA ASP A 112 1.78 12.17 0.21
C ASP A 112 0.93 11.48 -0.87
N GLY A 113 -0.19 10.93 -0.46
CA GLY A 113 -1.10 10.22 -1.36
C GLY A 113 -2.01 11.12 -2.18
N ASN A 114 -2.10 12.42 -1.85
CA ASN A 114 -3.05 13.35 -2.48
C ASN A 114 -4.49 12.79 -2.56
N GLY A 115 -4.87 11.94 -1.61
CA GLY A 115 -6.13 11.20 -1.61
C GLY A 115 -7.36 12.09 -1.48
N SER A 116 -7.22 13.28 -0.91
CA SER A 116 -8.30 14.26 -0.76
C SER A 116 -8.76 14.86 -2.09
N VAL A 117 -7.92 14.82 -3.13
CA VAL A 117 -8.22 15.48 -4.41
C VAL A 117 -9.26 14.69 -5.22
N THR A 118 -9.10 13.37 -5.34
CA THR A 118 -9.98 12.51 -6.15
C THR A 118 -10.63 11.42 -5.30
N PHE A 119 -9.82 10.59 -4.66
CA PHE A 119 -10.29 9.34 -4.06
C PHE A 119 -11.23 9.55 -2.87
N ASN A 120 -10.98 10.53 -2.02
CA ASN A 120 -11.85 10.76 -0.85
C ASN A 120 -13.30 11.00 -1.26
N GLY A 121 -13.54 11.70 -2.36
CA GLY A 121 -14.88 11.94 -2.91
C GLY A 121 -15.59 10.66 -3.37
N TRP A 122 -14.86 9.60 -3.69
CA TRP A 122 -15.44 8.32 -4.11
C TRP A 122 -16.24 7.64 -3.00
N HIS A 123 -15.97 7.97 -1.74
CA HIS A 123 -16.77 7.46 -0.62
C HIS A 123 -18.27 7.68 -0.83
N ALA A 124 -18.66 8.82 -1.39
CA ALA A 124 -20.06 9.16 -1.62
C ALA A 124 -20.74 8.35 -2.74
N ILE A 125 -19.97 7.75 -3.63
CA ILE A 125 -20.48 7.07 -4.86
C ILE A 125 -20.06 5.60 -4.97
N GLN A 126 -19.34 5.07 -4.02
CA GLN A 126 -18.84 3.69 -4.02
C GLN A 126 -19.90 2.64 -3.71
N GLY A 127 -21.05 3.03 -3.14
CA GLY A 127 -22.05 2.11 -2.58
C GLY A 127 -22.40 0.93 -3.49
N PRO A 128 -22.77 1.13 -4.77
CA PRO A 128 -23.12 0.02 -5.66
C PRO A 128 -21.97 -0.98 -5.86
N ALA A 129 -20.73 -0.52 -5.92
CA ALA A 129 -19.56 -1.40 -6.06
C ALA A 129 -19.27 -2.17 -4.76
N VAL A 130 -19.43 -1.54 -3.61
CA VAL A 130 -19.31 -2.19 -2.30
C VAL A 130 -20.32 -3.32 -2.18
N ASP A 131 -21.58 -3.05 -2.49
CA ASP A 131 -22.66 -4.04 -2.42
C ASP A 131 -22.41 -5.21 -3.39
N ARG A 132 -21.97 -4.89 -4.61
CA ARG A 132 -21.60 -5.90 -5.61
C ARG A 132 -20.47 -6.80 -5.13
N LEU A 133 -19.39 -6.22 -4.59
CA LEU A 133 -18.26 -7.01 -4.11
C LEU A 133 -18.64 -7.90 -2.93
N ARG A 134 -19.41 -7.39 -1.98
CA ARG A 134 -19.93 -8.18 -0.85
C ARG A 134 -20.80 -9.34 -1.32
N GLN A 135 -21.69 -9.09 -2.26
CA GLN A 135 -22.55 -10.13 -2.82
C GLN A 135 -21.73 -11.19 -3.57
N MET A 136 -20.71 -10.80 -4.31
CA MET A 136 -19.79 -11.76 -4.95
C MET A 136 -19.08 -12.66 -3.93
N GLY A 137 -18.70 -12.12 -2.77
CA GLY A 137 -18.15 -12.92 -1.67
C GLY A 137 -19.18 -13.91 -1.12
N ILE A 138 -20.39 -13.46 -0.89
CA ILE A 138 -21.51 -14.30 -0.41
C ILE A 138 -21.80 -15.44 -1.39
N ASP A 139 -21.88 -15.13 -2.67
CA ASP A 139 -22.20 -16.08 -3.74
C ASP A 139 -21.01 -16.95 -4.17
N SER A 140 -19.87 -16.81 -3.51
CA SER A 140 -18.64 -17.54 -3.83
C SER A 140 -18.21 -17.41 -5.29
N VAL A 141 -18.42 -16.25 -5.89
CA VAL A 141 -17.93 -15.95 -7.24
C VAL A 141 -16.40 -16.09 -7.25
N PRO A 142 -15.80 -16.80 -8.22
CA PRO A 142 -14.35 -16.93 -8.29
C PRO A 142 -13.64 -15.58 -8.29
N VAL A 143 -12.55 -15.46 -7.54
CA VAL A 143 -11.84 -14.17 -7.34
C VAL A 143 -11.45 -13.53 -8.67
N TYR A 144 -10.98 -14.31 -9.65
CA TYR A 144 -10.59 -13.80 -10.96
C TYR A 144 -11.75 -13.17 -11.77
N GLN A 145 -12.99 -13.38 -11.36
CA GLN A 145 -14.17 -12.75 -11.94
C GLN A 145 -14.63 -11.51 -11.18
N ARG A 146 -14.02 -11.22 -10.02
CA ARG A 146 -14.35 -10.05 -9.21
C ARG A 146 -13.51 -8.85 -9.70
N VAL A 147 -13.92 -8.28 -10.82
CA VAL A 147 -13.19 -7.24 -11.53
C VAL A 147 -13.87 -5.90 -11.29
N PHE A 148 -13.11 -4.97 -10.76
CA PHE A 148 -13.55 -3.61 -10.45
C PHE A 148 -12.68 -2.59 -11.22
N GLY A 149 -12.09 -1.60 -10.60
CA GLY A 149 -11.33 -0.56 -11.26
C GLY A 149 -12.24 0.50 -11.87
N GLU A 150 -11.99 0.88 -13.12
CA GLU A 150 -12.68 2.00 -13.76
C GLU A 150 -14.21 1.88 -13.68
N GLY A 151 -14.87 2.96 -13.23
CA GLY A 151 -16.32 3.04 -13.10
C GLY A 151 -16.90 2.44 -11.83
N HIS A 152 -16.09 1.89 -10.92
CA HIS A 152 -16.56 1.23 -9.71
C HIS A 152 -16.25 1.96 -8.41
N TYR A 153 -15.30 2.89 -8.41
CA TYR A 153 -15.00 3.80 -7.30
C TYR A 153 -14.57 3.12 -5.99
N LEU A 154 -13.95 1.96 -6.05
CA LEU A 154 -13.30 1.34 -4.91
C LEU A 154 -11.88 1.91 -4.76
N ARG A 155 -11.67 2.65 -3.68
CA ARG A 155 -10.40 3.34 -3.42
C ARG A 155 -9.28 2.35 -3.11
N PRO A 156 -8.08 2.48 -3.73
CA PRO A 156 -6.94 1.63 -3.38
C PRO A 156 -6.33 2.03 -2.03
N CYS A 157 -5.67 1.07 -1.37
CA CYS A 157 -4.85 1.35 -0.19
C CYS A 157 -3.60 2.16 -0.54
N MET A 158 -2.99 2.79 0.48
CA MET A 158 -1.73 3.51 0.30
C MET A 158 -0.55 2.55 0.12
N ILE A 159 -0.34 1.66 1.08
CA ILE A 159 0.75 0.67 1.09
C ILE A 159 0.14 -0.70 1.39
N GLN A 160 0.27 -1.63 0.48
CA GLN A 160 -0.22 -2.99 0.68
C GLN A 160 0.86 -4.02 0.37
N PHE A 161 1.05 -4.94 1.30
CA PHE A 161 1.85 -6.15 1.12
C PHE A 161 0.91 -7.34 1.07
N TYR A 162 0.89 -8.05 -0.03
CA TYR A 162 -0.04 -9.16 -0.25
C TYR A 162 0.71 -10.50 -0.34
N GLY A 163 0.53 -11.36 0.65
CA GLY A 163 1.20 -12.67 0.69
C GLY A 163 2.72 -12.59 0.85
N CYS A 164 3.22 -11.60 1.58
CA CYS A 164 4.64 -11.36 1.75
C CYS A 164 5.18 -11.97 3.06
N LYS A 165 6.48 -12.19 3.11
CA LYS A 165 7.20 -12.66 4.28
C LYS A 165 8.38 -11.75 4.61
N ASN A 166 8.59 -11.48 5.89
CA ASN A 166 9.59 -10.54 6.39
C ASN A 166 9.38 -9.14 5.81
N VAL A 167 8.39 -8.44 6.34
CA VAL A 167 7.96 -7.11 5.92
C VAL A 167 8.38 -6.09 6.97
N LEU A 168 8.97 -4.99 6.54
CA LEU A 168 9.32 -3.87 7.42
C LEU A 168 8.80 -2.55 6.83
N VAL A 169 8.09 -1.78 7.67
CA VAL A 169 7.76 -0.37 7.41
C VAL A 169 8.30 0.44 8.59
N GLU A 170 9.20 1.39 8.33
CA GLU A 170 9.93 2.06 9.39
C GLU A 170 10.23 3.53 9.06
N ASP A 171 10.08 4.40 10.07
CA ASP A 171 10.51 5.80 10.10
C ASP A 171 9.72 6.78 9.21
N LEU A 172 8.84 6.33 8.38
CA LEU A 172 8.11 7.13 7.39
C LEU A 172 7.21 8.19 8.01
N LYS A 173 6.94 9.24 7.22
CA LYS A 173 5.85 10.20 7.42
C LYS A 173 4.85 10.05 6.29
N ILE A 174 3.59 9.78 6.60
CA ILE A 174 2.55 9.50 5.61
C ILE A 174 1.41 10.49 5.75
N TYR A 175 0.99 11.08 4.63
CA TYR A 175 -0.07 12.07 4.54
C TYR A 175 -1.08 11.72 3.46
N ASP A 176 -2.32 12.10 3.68
CA ASP A 176 -3.39 12.21 2.68
C ASP A 176 -3.58 10.93 1.84
N SER A 177 -3.82 9.82 2.54
CA SER A 177 -4.06 8.49 1.95
C SER A 177 -5.41 8.43 1.23
N PRO A 178 -5.52 7.67 0.13
CA PRO A 178 -6.79 7.46 -0.56
C PRO A 178 -7.77 6.58 0.22
N PHE A 179 -7.26 5.65 1.05
CA PHE A 179 -8.05 4.64 1.77
C PHE A 179 -7.25 4.13 2.98
N TRP A 180 -7.40 2.87 3.38
CA TRP A 180 -6.56 2.25 4.42
C TRP A 180 -5.08 2.47 4.11
N ILE A 181 -4.29 2.72 5.14
CA ILE A 181 -2.95 3.28 4.94
C ILE A 181 -1.90 2.18 4.83
N ILE A 182 -1.61 1.46 5.90
CA ILE A 182 -0.67 0.33 5.89
C ILE A 182 -1.47 -0.96 6.03
N HIS A 183 -1.54 -1.74 4.96
CA HIS A 183 -2.39 -2.91 4.86
C HIS A 183 -1.60 -4.16 4.46
N PRO A 184 -0.94 -4.84 5.42
CA PRO A 184 -0.40 -6.16 5.18
C PRO A 184 -1.53 -7.19 5.14
N VAL A 185 -1.53 -8.04 4.11
CA VAL A 185 -2.52 -9.09 3.87
C VAL A 185 -1.81 -10.42 3.68
N PHE A 186 -2.22 -11.46 4.38
CA PHE A 186 -1.60 -12.79 4.29
C PHE A 186 -0.08 -12.78 4.46
N CYS A 187 0.43 -11.90 5.31
CA CYS A 187 1.87 -11.77 5.55
C CYS A 187 2.29 -12.54 6.80
N ASP A 188 3.55 -12.96 6.82
CA ASP A 188 4.20 -13.52 7.99
C ASP A 188 5.45 -12.71 8.34
N ASN A 189 5.62 -12.43 9.63
CA ASN A 189 6.70 -11.60 10.17
C ASN A 189 6.67 -10.17 9.61
N VAL A 190 5.76 -9.37 10.16
CA VAL A 190 5.54 -7.96 9.81
C VAL A 190 5.97 -7.08 10.97
N THR A 191 6.80 -6.09 10.69
CA THR A 191 7.13 -5.02 11.65
C THR A 191 6.78 -3.66 11.04
N VAL A 192 5.99 -2.90 11.79
CA VAL A 192 5.68 -1.50 11.47
C VAL A 192 6.05 -0.67 12.68
N ARG A 193 7.01 0.25 12.54
CA ARG A 193 7.49 1.02 13.69
C ARG A 193 7.94 2.42 13.35
N ASN A 194 7.82 3.30 14.34
CA ASN A 194 8.28 4.69 14.27
C ASN A 194 7.74 5.42 13.03
N VAL A 195 6.45 5.23 12.73
CA VAL A 195 5.78 5.86 11.59
C VAL A 195 4.83 6.93 12.10
N TYR A 196 4.95 8.12 11.52
CA TYR A 196 4.04 9.23 11.73
C TYR A 196 3.01 9.26 10.60
N ILE A 197 1.72 9.26 10.95
CA ILE A 197 0.62 9.33 9.97
C ILE A 197 -0.29 10.50 10.33
N ASP A 198 -0.45 11.43 9.39
CA ASP A 198 -1.45 12.49 9.45
C ASP A 198 -2.31 12.43 8.19
N SER A 199 -3.46 11.74 8.30
CA SER A 199 -4.32 11.43 7.17
C SER A 199 -5.75 11.21 7.64
N ASN A 200 -6.62 12.20 7.36
CA ASN A 200 -7.95 12.31 7.95
C ASN A 200 -9.09 12.15 6.92
N ASN A 201 -8.88 11.43 5.84
CA ASN A 201 -9.92 11.10 4.87
C ASN A 201 -10.80 9.95 5.36
N TYR A 202 -11.91 9.69 4.66
CA TYR A 202 -12.78 8.55 4.95
C TYR A 202 -12.01 7.23 4.90
N ASN A 203 -12.24 6.38 5.91
CA ASN A 203 -11.62 5.05 6.03
C ASN A 203 -10.09 5.09 6.00
N ASN A 204 -9.49 6.14 6.54
CA ASN A 204 -8.05 6.20 6.71
C ASN A 204 -7.64 5.52 8.02
N ASP A 205 -7.78 4.19 8.05
CA ASP A 205 -7.19 3.37 9.11
C ASP A 205 -5.66 3.41 8.98
N GLY A 206 -4.96 3.53 10.10
CA GLY A 206 -3.51 3.67 10.13
C GLY A 206 -2.77 2.40 9.72
N CYS A 207 -3.02 1.30 10.42
CA CYS A 207 -2.39 0.01 10.13
C CYS A 207 -3.38 -1.14 10.36
N ASP A 208 -3.65 -1.88 9.31
CA ASP A 208 -4.66 -2.94 9.28
C ASP A 208 -4.04 -4.29 8.89
N PRO A 209 -3.39 -5.01 9.81
CA PRO A 209 -2.94 -6.36 9.50
C PRO A 209 -4.16 -7.28 9.31
N GLU A 210 -4.23 -7.93 8.15
CA GLU A 210 -5.34 -8.81 7.78
C GLU A 210 -4.84 -10.21 7.45
N SER A 211 -5.29 -11.20 8.22
CA SER A 211 -4.89 -12.61 8.04
C SER A 211 -3.36 -12.78 8.07
N CYS A 212 -2.70 -12.05 8.95
CA CYS A 212 -1.24 -12.05 9.13
C CYS A 212 -0.83 -12.82 10.38
N THR A 213 0.40 -13.30 10.40
CA THR A 213 1.02 -13.94 11.58
C THR A 213 2.31 -13.20 11.97
N ASN A 214 2.61 -13.17 13.27
CA ASN A 214 3.82 -12.55 13.80
C ASN A 214 3.94 -11.07 13.42
N VAL A 215 3.03 -10.25 13.93
CA VAL A 215 2.96 -8.81 13.65
C VAL A 215 3.40 -8.00 14.87
N LEU A 216 4.34 -7.09 14.65
CA LEU A 216 4.75 -6.08 15.62
C LEU A 216 4.42 -4.68 15.10
N ILE A 217 3.67 -3.92 15.88
CA ILE A 217 3.36 -2.49 15.58
C ILE A 217 3.79 -1.70 16.82
N GLU A 218 4.76 -0.82 16.68
CA GLU A 218 5.30 -0.07 17.81
C GLU A 218 5.71 1.36 17.45
N ASP A 219 5.73 2.25 18.44
CA ASP A 219 6.15 3.64 18.30
C ASP A 219 5.45 4.39 17.16
N MET A 220 4.16 4.19 17.03
CA MET A 220 3.34 4.84 16.00
C MET A 220 2.75 6.15 16.51
N ASP A 221 2.66 7.13 15.63
CA ASP A 221 1.93 8.38 15.87
C ASP A 221 0.80 8.51 14.84
N PHE A 222 -0.45 8.35 15.32
CA PHE A 222 -1.64 8.32 14.48
C PHE A 222 -2.49 9.59 14.67
N ASN A 223 -2.65 10.37 13.61
CA ASN A 223 -3.71 11.33 13.43
C ASN A 223 -4.49 10.94 12.18
N VAL A 224 -5.49 10.08 12.33
CA VAL A 224 -6.15 9.40 11.23
C VAL A 224 -7.66 9.59 11.25
N GLY A 225 -8.29 9.38 10.12
CA GLY A 225 -9.73 9.60 9.93
C GLY A 225 -10.60 8.42 10.38
N ASP A 226 -10.00 7.29 10.73
CA ASP A 226 -10.68 6.10 11.23
C ASP A 226 -9.80 5.41 12.30
N ASP A 227 -9.80 4.11 12.42
CA ASP A 227 -9.03 3.39 13.44
C ASP A 227 -7.50 3.60 13.30
N GLY A 228 -6.79 3.72 14.41
CA GLY A 228 -5.31 3.70 14.40
C GLY A 228 -4.77 2.35 13.96
N ILE A 229 -5.24 1.30 14.62
CA ILE A 229 -4.91 -0.09 14.29
C ILE A 229 -6.20 -0.90 14.25
N ALA A 230 -6.45 -1.62 13.15
CA ALA A 230 -7.57 -2.53 13.02
C ALA A 230 -7.09 -3.93 12.58
N ILE A 231 -7.17 -4.88 13.49
CA ILE A 231 -6.78 -6.28 13.23
C ILE A 231 -7.94 -6.98 12.52
N LYS A 232 -7.67 -7.53 11.35
CA LYS A 232 -8.69 -8.04 10.44
C LYS A 232 -8.43 -9.50 10.03
N SER A 233 -9.50 -10.20 9.62
CA SER A 233 -9.46 -11.62 9.21
C SER A 233 -10.40 -11.91 8.04
N GLY A 234 -10.59 -10.94 7.17
CA GLY A 234 -11.56 -11.04 6.07
C GLY A 234 -12.97 -10.65 6.48
N ARG A 235 -13.91 -10.83 5.57
CA ARG A 235 -15.30 -10.43 5.75
C ARG A 235 -16.25 -11.54 5.32
N ASP A 236 -17.23 -11.84 6.19
CA ASP A 236 -18.35 -12.74 5.94
C ASP A 236 -17.91 -14.06 5.26
N GLN A 237 -18.63 -14.52 4.24
CA GLN A 237 -18.37 -15.77 3.54
C GLN A 237 -16.97 -15.82 2.92
N ASP A 238 -16.45 -14.71 2.44
CA ASP A 238 -15.10 -14.69 1.88
C ASP A 238 -14.04 -14.89 2.96
N GLY A 239 -14.23 -14.27 4.12
CA GLY A 239 -13.41 -14.52 5.30
C GLY A 239 -13.47 -15.98 5.77
N TRP A 240 -14.65 -16.57 5.81
CA TRP A 240 -14.82 -17.97 6.18
C TRP A 240 -14.21 -18.93 5.15
N ARG A 241 -14.34 -18.63 3.86
CA ARG A 241 -13.69 -19.39 2.78
C ARG A 241 -12.18 -19.47 2.94
N ILE A 242 -11.56 -18.33 3.25
CA ILE A 242 -10.12 -18.24 3.47
C ILE A 242 -9.71 -18.87 4.80
N GLY A 243 -10.47 -18.63 5.86
CA GLY A 243 -10.31 -19.27 7.17
C GLY A 243 -8.98 -18.95 7.85
N GLN A 244 -8.38 -17.79 7.57
CA GLN A 244 -7.10 -17.38 8.14
C GLN A 244 -7.27 -16.13 9.00
N ALA A 245 -7.08 -16.27 10.30
CA ALA A 245 -7.07 -15.16 11.25
C ALA A 245 -5.72 -14.44 11.27
N THR A 246 -5.71 -13.22 11.80
CA THR A 246 -4.47 -12.57 12.23
C THR A 246 -4.10 -13.11 13.61
N GLU A 247 -2.88 -13.61 13.76
CA GLU A 247 -2.41 -14.28 14.96
C GLU A 247 -1.04 -13.72 15.41
N ASN A 248 -0.78 -13.79 16.70
CA ASN A 248 0.47 -13.35 17.31
C ASN A 248 0.81 -11.91 16.92
N ALA A 249 -0.16 -11.01 17.11
CA ALA A 249 -0.03 -9.58 16.85
C ALA A 249 0.14 -8.83 18.17
N VAL A 250 1.15 -7.97 18.25
CA VAL A 250 1.47 -7.16 19.42
C VAL A 250 1.61 -5.70 19.02
N SER A 251 1.07 -4.80 19.85
CA SER A 251 1.22 -3.35 19.67
C SER A 251 1.67 -2.70 20.98
N TYR A 252 2.58 -1.74 20.89
CA TYR A 252 3.07 -0.90 22.01
C TYR A 252 2.92 0.57 21.68
#